data_36a95eedec72934cadfedb3d84a65d94
#
_entry.id   36a95eedec72934cadfedb3d84a65d94
#
_cell.length_a   1.000
_cell.length_b   1.000
_cell.length_c   1.000
_cell.angle_alpha   90.00
_cell.angle_beta   90.00
_cell.angle_gamma   90.00
#
_symmetry.space_group_name_H-M   'P 1'
#
loop_
_entity.id
_entity.type
_entity.pdbx_description
1 polymer ?
#
loop_
_entity_poly.entity_id
_entity_poly.type
_entity_poly.pdbx_seq_one_letter_code
_entity_poly.pdbx_strand_id
1 'polypeptide(L)'
;MSDDIDDPRRDFLVKMLTAGAFATGVWSLPATVQSMGKIPKLLPPGKSFFDISGEVMVNNKLATLDTFVKNNDVVSTGSGAHAVFVVGKDAFILRGNSSMEIEGNEIISTIRVFSGKLLSVFGHREDKKPLHMRSSTATIGIRGTGVYIESDPEKTYLCTCYGITDLSSNVDKNVQERIVSEHHDKPKYLLAKPSQKGKLITPAPMINHTDMELTLIEELVGREPPFGLEGGLYKGPRRDY
;
A
#
# COMPACT_ATOMS: atom_id res chain seq x y z
N MET A 1 5.34 31.59 5.04
CA MET A 1 5.82 30.76 6.15
C MET A 1 5.46 29.35 5.76
N SER A 2 6.43 28.65 5.19
CA SER A 2 6.27 27.24 4.75
C SER A 2 6.50 26.37 5.97
N ASP A 3 5.45 25.74 6.47
CA ASP A 3 5.58 24.66 7.43
C ASP A 3 6.22 23.47 6.73
N ASP A 4 7.53 23.34 6.90
CA ASP A 4 8.26 22.09 6.65
C ASP A 4 7.80 21.07 7.71
N ILE A 5 6.69 20.42 7.43
CA ILE A 5 6.28 19.24 8.18
C ILE A 5 7.27 18.15 7.79
N ASP A 6 8.18 17.83 8.69
CA ASP A 6 9.05 16.65 8.65
C ASP A 6 8.15 15.42 8.47
N ASP A 7 7.93 15.00 7.22
CA ASP A 7 7.25 13.73 6.94
C ASP A 7 8.30 12.60 7.04
N PRO A 8 8.28 11.81 8.13
CA PRO A 8 9.22 10.70 8.30
C PRO A 8 9.21 9.70 7.14
N ARG A 9 8.16 9.72 6.32
CA ARG A 9 8.00 8.92 5.10
C ARG A 9 8.90 9.41 3.97
N ARG A 10 9.03 10.75 3.82
CA ARG A 10 9.92 11.36 2.82
C ARG A 10 11.37 11.04 3.13
N ASP A 11 11.75 11.13 4.40
CA ASP A 11 13.09 10.82 4.89
C ASP A 11 13.45 9.34 4.67
N PHE A 12 12.49 8.43 4.89
CA PHE A 12 12.65 7.00 4.63
C PHE A 12 12.87 6.72 3.15
N LEU A 13 12.02 7.28 2.26
CA LEU A 13 12.13 7.07 0.83
C LEU A 13 13.37 7.75 0.21
N VAL A 14 13.74 8.94 0.67
CA VAL A 14 14.97 9.62 0.24
C VAL A 14 16.21 8.85 0.69
N LYS A 15 16.23 8.30 1.91
CA LYS A 15 17.31 7.43 2.41
C LYS A 15 17.44 6.15 1.58
N MET A 16 16.32 5.57 1.13
CA MET A 16 16.30 4.37 0.28
C MET A 16 16.87 4.65 -1.11
N LEU A 17 16.56 5.80 -1.71
CA LEU A 17 17.00 6.18 -3.06
C LEU A 17 18.44 6.66 -3.12
N THR A 18 18.89 7.41 -2.12
CA THR A 18 20.28 7.86 -2.07
C THR A 18 21.25 6.71 -1.87
N ALA A 19 20.84 5.62 -1.21
CA ALA A 19 21.64 4.40 -1.07
C ALA A 19 21.85 3.66 -2.40
N GLY A 20 20.89 3.72 -3.33
CA GLY A 20 20.98 3.09 -4.66
C GLY A 20 21.78 3.90 -5.70
N ALA A 21 21.81 5.23 -5.57
CA ALA A 21 22.43 6.11 -6.56
C ALA A 21 23.98 6.19 -6.48
N PHE A 22 24.59 5.71 -5.39
CA PHE A 22 26.04 5.81 -5.17
C PHE A 22 26.84 4.54 -5.52
N ALA A 23 26.21 3.52 -6.07
CA ALA A 23 26.90 2.26 -6.40
C ALA A 23 27.80 2.31 -7.65
N THR A 24 27.89 3.44 -8.37
CA THR A 24 28.62 3.52 -9.65
C THR A 24 29.68 4.62 -9.75
N GLY A 25 30.14 5.22 -8.65
CA GLY A 25 31.16 6.28 -8.73
C GLY A 25 32.17 6.25 -7.61
N VAL A 26 33.43 5.99 -7.96
CA VAL A 26 34.61 6.07 -7.08
C VAL A 26 34.84 7.51 -6.60
N TRP A 27 34.46 7.83 -5.37
CA TRP A 27 35.01 8.98 -4.64
C TRP A 27 35.10 8.61 -3.16
N SER A 28 36.32 8.69 -2.65
CA SER A 28 36.66 8.46 -1.25
C SER A 28 36.07 9.56 -0.36
N LEU A 29 35.06 9.23 0.44
CA LEU A 29 34.52 10.06 1.52
C LEU A 29 34.76 9.43 2.90
N PRO A 30 34.93 10.25 3.96
CA PRO A 30 35.32 9.76 5.27
C PRO A 30 34.21 8.90 5.93
N ALA A 31 34.65 7.96 6.75
CA ALA A 31 33.93 6.83 7.35
C ALA A 31 32.85 7.17 8.39
N THR A 32 31.96 8.14 8.14
CA THR A 32 30.86 8.50 9.06
C THR A 32 29.46 8.38 8.44
N VAL A 33 29.32 7.74 7.27
CA VAL A 33 28.02 7.48 6.65
C VAL A 33 27.58 6.03 6.91
N GLN A 34 27.33 5.68 8.15
CA GLN A 34 26.81 4.39 8.57
C GLN A 34 25.31 4.44 8.91
N SER A 35 24.52 5.10 8.06
CA SER A 35 23.07 4.93 8.07
C SER A 35 22.56 4.92 6.63
N MET A 36 23.15 4.06 5.81
CA MET A 36 22.59 3.78 4.49
C MET A 36 21.38 2.86 4.68
N GLY A 37 20.19 3.33 4.36
CA GLY A 37 18.98 2.51 4.35
C GLY A 37 19.20 1.22 3.57
N LYS A 38 18.56 0.14 3.98
CA LYS A 38 18.65 -1.14 3.28
C LYS A 38 18.12 -0.98 1.86
N ILE A 39 18.91 -1.36 0.86
CA ILE A 39 18.42 -1.46 -0.52
C ILE A 39 17.31 -2.50 -0.53
N PRO A 40 16.11 -2.19 -1.08
CA PRO A 40 15.05 -3.17 -1.20
C PRO A 40 15.54 -4.36 -2.04
N LYS A 41 15.29 -5.55 -1.55
CA LYS A 41 15.58 -6.82 -2.21
C LYS A 41 14.45 -7.76 -1.88
N LEU A 42 14.27 -8.78 -2.70
CA LEU A 42 13.39 -9.90 -2.37
C LEU A 42 13.57 -10.30 -0.90
N LEU A 43 12.50 -10.26 -0.15
CA LEU A 43 12.57 -10.58 1.27
C LEU A 43 12.89 -12.07 1.46
N PRO A 44 13.86 -12.44 2.31
CA PRO A 44 14.21 -13.84 2.52
C PRO A 44 13.00 -14.67 2.97
N PRO A 45 12.92 -15.97 2.58
CA PRO A 45 11.90 -16.87 3.09
C PRO A 45 11.85 -16.88 4.63
N GLY A 46 10.64 -16.90 5.20
CA GLY A 46 10.43 -16.91 6.65
C GLY A 46 10.51 -15.55 7.33
N LYS A 47 10.71 -14.46 6.58
CA LYS A 47 10.58 -13.10 7.07
C LYS A 47 9.37 -12.41 6.43
N SER A 48 8.64 -11.65 7.23
CA SER A 48 7.54 -10.82 6.73
C SER A 48 7.89 -9.34 6.72
N PHE A 49 8.47 -8.80 7.78
CA PHE A 49 8.73 -7.38 7.87
C PHE A 49 10.05 -6.96 7.21
N PHE A 50 9.95 -5.96 6.32
CA PHE A 50 11.10 -5.24 5.78
C PHE A 50 11.46 -4.05 6.66
N ASP A 51 10.43 -3.30 7.11
CA ASP A 51 10.61 -2.12 7.97
C ASP A 51 9.44 -1.96 8.96
N ILE A 52 9.79 -1.48 10.14
CA ILE A 52 8.85 -1.13 11.21
C ILE A 52 9.30 0.20 11.81
N SER A 53 8.37 1.14 11.89
CA SER A 53 8.56 2.40 12.58
C SER A 53 7.40 2.68 13.54
N GLY A 54 7.72 3.05 14.76
CA GLY A 54 6.72 3.28 15.80
C GLY A 54 6.08 1.99 16.32
N GLU A 55 4.88 2.10 16.86
CA GLU A 55 4.15 0.98 17.43
C GLU A 55 3.43 0.18 16.32
N VAL A 56 3.88 -1.04 16.10
CA VAL A 56 3.25 -2.01 15.17
C VAL A 56 2.94 -3.28 15.94
N MET A 57 1.72 -3.79 15.80
CA MET A 57 1.28 -5.00 16.48
C MET A 57 0.81 -6.06 15.47
N VAL A 58 1.07 -7.32 15.81
CA VAL A 58 0.48 -8.50 15.16
C VAL A 58 -0.28 -9.28 16.23
N ASN A 59 -1.60 -9.44 16.05
CA ASN A 59 -2.49 -10.09 17.02
C ASN A 59 -2.32 -9.52 18.44
N ASN A 60 -2.31 -8.19 18.57
CA ASN A 60 -2.14 -7.45 19.83
C ASN A 60 -0.79 -7.70 20.55
N LYS A 61 0.22 -8.19 19.85
CA LYS A 61 1.59 -8.32 20.34
C LYS A 61 2.51 -7.41 19.56
N LEU A 62 3.42 -6.72 20.23
CA LEU A 62 4.39 -5.83 19.60
C LEU A 62 5.21 -6.63 18.56
N ALA A 63 5.23 -6.13 17.33
CA ALA A 63 5.96 -6.73 16.24
C ALA A 63 7.43 -6.31 16.23
N THR A 64 8.27 -7.19 15.75
CA THR A 64 9.69 -6.95 15.44
C THR A 64 9.96 -7.35 14.00
N LEU A 65 11.14 -7.04 13.48
CA LEU A 65 11.56 -7.47 12.13
C LEU A 65 11.61 -9.00 11.96
N ASP A 66 11.65 -9.75 13.07
CA ASP A 66 11.62 -11.22 13.05
C ASP A 66 10.20 -11.81 13.23
N THR A 67 9.20 -10.94 13.44
CA THR A 67 7.80 -11.38 13.51
C THR A 67 7.34 -11.86 12.14
N PHE A 68 6.75 -13.05 12.08
CA PHE A 68 6.19 -13.62 10.86
C PHE A 68 4.69 -13.37 10.80
N VAL A 69 4.20 -12.82 9.68
CA VAL A 69 2.78 -12.58 9.41
C VAL A 69 2.24 -13.66 8.48
N LYS A 70 1.12 -14.24 8.84
CA LYS A 70 0.44 -15.33 8.09
C LYS A 70 -1.04 -15.03 7.93
N ASN A 71 -1.74 -15.90 7.22
CA ASN A 71 -3.20 -15.83 7.09
C ASN A 71 -3.86 -15.86 8.47
N ASN A 72 -4.92 -15.11 8.63
CA ASN A 72 -5.73 -14.86 9.83
C ASN A 72 -4.99 -14.05 10.93
N ASP A 73 -3.90 -13.39 10.56
CA ASP A 73 -3.28 -12.41 11.46
C ASP A 73 -3.86 -11.02 11.24
N VAL A 74 -4.03 -10.30 12.34
CA VAL A 74 -4.37 -8.88 12.36
C VAL A 74 -3.10 -8.07 12.56
N VAL A 75 -2.82 -7.15 11.63
CA VAL A 75 -1.71 -6.19 11.74
C VAL A 75 -2.29 -4.81 12.01
N SER A 76 -1.78 -4.12 13.03
CA SER A 76 -2.20 -2.77 13.37
C SER A 76 -1.01 -1.85 13.68
N THR A 77 -1.23 -0.56 13.48
CA THR A 77 -0.23 0.49 13.66
C THR A 77 -0.77 1.61 14.54
N GLY A 78 0.05 2.11 15.44
CA GLY A 78 -0.24 3.28 16.26
C GLY A 78 -0.12 4.60 15.49
N SER A 79 -0.28 5.71 16.20
CA SER A 79 -0.14 7.05 15.63
C SER A 79 1.30 7.30 15.15
N GLY A 80 1.46 7.83 13.93
CA GLY A 80 2.77 8.09 13.33
C GLY A 80 3.59 6.84 13.01
N ALA A 81 3.09 5.65 13.29
CA ALA A 81 3.75 4.39 12.97
C ALA A 81 3.57 3.99 11.50
N HIS A 82 4.42 3.11 11.01
CA HIS A 82 4.19 2.41 9.75
C HIS A 82 4.86 1.03 9.74
N ALA A 83 4.37 0.16 8.86
CA ALA A 83 4.95 -1.15 8.64
C ALA A 83 5.04 -1.43 7.13
N VAL A 84 6.19 -1.95 6.69
CA VAL A 84 6.40 -2.47 5.33
C VAL A 84 6.63 -3.98 5.46
N PHE A 85 5.74 -4.78 4.85
CA PHE A 85 5.79 -6.22 5.05
C PHE A 85 5.27 -7.02 3.85
N VAL A 86 5.61 -8.29 3.84
CA VAL A 86 5.29 -9.27 2.78
C VAL A 86 4.56 -10.46 3.37
N VAL A 87 3.53 -10.92 2.68
CA VAL A 87 2.85 -12.19 2.98
C VAL A 87 2.69 -12.99 1.67
N GLY A 88 3.43 -14.06 1.55
CA GLY A 88 3.48 -14.85 0.32
C GLY A 88 4.03 -14.03 -0.86
N LYS A 89 3.20 -13.75 -1.85
CA LYS A 89 3.54 -12.98 -3.05
C LYS A 89 2.94 -11.57 -3.08
N ASP A 90 2.42 -11.13 -1.95
CA ASP A 90 1.82 -9.82 -1.78
C ASP A 90 2.65 -8.97 -0.83
N ALA A 91 2.74 -7.66 -1.11
CA ALA A 91 3.46 -6.75 -0.26
C ALA A 91 2.62 -5.53 0.11
N PHE A 92 2.90 -4.98 1.28
CA PHE A 92 2.05 -4.01 1.96
C PHE A 92 2.85 -2.88 2.60
N ILE A 93 2.32 -1.65 2.52
CA ILE A 93 2.68 -0.55 3.41
C ILE A 93 1.43 -0.18 4.21
N LEU A 94 1.42 -0.50 5.49
CA LEU A 94 0.37 -0.12 6.42
C LEU A 94 0.80 1.15 7.15
N ARG A 95 0.02 2.22 7.06
CA ARG A 95 0.35 3.53 7.61
C ARG A 95 -0.18 3.69 9.04
N GLY A 96 0.13 4.80 9.67
CA GLY A 96 -0.29 5.08 11.05
C GLY A 96 -1.81 5.06 11.25
N ASN A 97 -2.25 4.70 12.45
CA ASN A 97 -3.65 4.56 12.85
C ASN A 97 -4.44 3.61 11.95
N SER A 98 -3.83 2.51 11.53
CA SER A 98 -4.42 1.57 10.58
C SER A 98 -4.53 0.18 11.18
N SER A 99 -5.54 -0.57 10.71
CA SER A 99 -5.72 -1.96 11.11
C SER A 99 -6.23 -2.77 9.93
N MET A 100 -5.62 -3.92 9.70
CA MET A 100 -6.00 -4.86 8.65
C MET A 100 -5.89 -6.30 9.12
N GLU A 101 -6.63 -7.18 8.47
CA GLU A 101 -6.58 -8.62 8.64
C GLU A 101 -6.40 -9.31 7.28
N ILE A 102 -5.62 -10.37 7.26
CA ILE A 102 -5.45 -11.23 6.10
C ILE A 102 -6.27 -12.48 6.35
N GLU A 103 -7.54 -12.48 5.90
CA GLU A 103 -8.42 -13.63 6.01
C GLU A 103 -8.21 -14.58 4.82
N GLY A 104 -8.25 -15.87 5.08
CA GLY A 104 -8.35 -16.79 3.95
C GLY A 104 -7.83 -18.18 4.22
N ASN A 105 -8.05 -18.99 3.21
CA ASN A 105 -7.55 -20.35 3.10
C ASN A 105 -6.86 -20.51 1.74
N GLU A 106 -6.56 -21.74 1.33
CA GLU A 106 -5.92 -22.02 0.04
C GLU A 106 -6.76 -21.61 -1.19
N ILE A 107 -8.08 -21.39 -1.02
CA ILE A 107 -9.03 -21.15 -2.11
C ILE A 107 -9.40 -19.67 -2.24
N ILE A 108 -9.64 -18.98 -1.12
CA ILE A 108 -10.10 -17.59 -1.09
C ILE A 108 -9.17 -16.80 -0.17
N SER A 109 -8.75 -15.63 -0.62
CA SER A 109 -8.02 -14.67 0.20
C SER A 109 -8.81 -13.36 0.26
N THR A 110 -8.96 -12.82 1.45
CA THR A 110 -9.59 -11.53 1.69
C THR A 110 -8.68 -10.67 2.55
N ILE A 111 -8.38 -9.48 2.08
CA ILE A 111 -7.73 -8.44 2.88
C ILE A 111 -8.84 -7.56 3.45
N ARG A 112 -9.01 -7.59 4.77
CA ARG A 112 -9.97 -6.71 5.45
C ARG A 112 -9.24 -5.51 6.02
N VAL A 113 -9.60 -4.30 5.56
CA VAL A 113 -9.08 -3.04 6.08
C VAL A 113 -10.13 -2.45 7.01
N PHE A 114 -9.95 -2.59 8.32
CA PHE A 114 -10.89 -2.10 9.31
C PHE A 114 -10.89 -0.58 9.37
N SER A 115 -9.69 0.03 9.34
CA SER A 115 -9.51 1.47 9.38
C SER A 115 -8.15 1.86 8.84
N GLY A 116 -8.00 3.13 8.46
CA GLY A 116 -6.72 3.73 8.10
C GLY A 116 -6.34 3.52 6.65
N LYS A 117 -5.05 3.37 6.36
CA LYS A 117 -4.46 3.55 5.03
C LYS A 117 -3.51 2.40 4.71
N LEU A 118 -3.71 1.79 3.54
CA LEU A 118 -2.95 0.65 3.07
C LEU A 118 -2.57 0.81 1.60
N LEU A 119 -1.29 0.74 1.28
CA LEU A 119 -0.78 0.51 -0.06
C LEU A 119 -0.41 -0.97 -0.20
N SER A 120 -0.81 -1.59 -1.30
CA SER A 120 -0.60 -3.02 -1.51
C SER A 120 -0.35 -3.35 -2.97
N VAL A 121 0.49 -4.35 -3.20
CA VAL A 121 0.70 -4.96 -4.52
C VAL A 121 0.44 -6.45 -4.43
N PHE A 122 -0.26 -6.97 -5.43
CA PHE A 122 -0.75 -8.34 -5.43
C PHE A 122 -0.14 -9.14 -6.57
N GLY A 123 0.41 -10.31 -6.24
CA GLY A 123 0.86 -11.25 -7.22
C GLY A 123 -0.29 -11.82 -8.05
N HIS A 124 0.02 -12.24 -9.27
CA HIS A 124 -0.96 -12.92 -10.13
C HIS A 124 -1.59 -14.12 -9.42
N ARG A 125 -2.89 -14.23 -9.54
CA ARG A 125 -3.69 -15.35 -9.02
C ARG A 125 -4.29 -16.13 -10.18
N GLU A 126 -4.37 -17.43 -10.01
CA GLU A 126 -5.19 -18.26 -10.90
C GLU A 126 -6.66 -17.88 -10.79
N ASP A 127 -7.41 -17.95 -11.88
CA ASP A 127 -8.83 -17.53 -11.94
C ASP A 127 -9.73 -18.19 -10.88
N LYS A 128 -9.32 -19.33 -10.36
CA LYS A 128 -10.04 -20.09 -9.32
C LYS A 128 -9.80 -19.62 -7.89
N LYS A 129 -8.89 -18.64 -7.67
CA LYS A 129 -8.52 -18.13 -6.34
C LYS A 129 -8.75 -16.61 -6.28
N PRO A 130 -10.01 -16.17 -6.20
CA PRO A 130 -10.30 -14.74 -6.17
C PRO A 130 -9.70 -14.10 -4.90
N LEU A 131 -9.12 -12.93 -5.09
CA LEU A 131 -8.68 -12.07 -4.00
C LEU A 131 -9.65 -10.90 -3.88
N HIS A 132 -10.11 -10.66 -2.66
CA HIS A 132 -10.95 -9.52 -2.34
C HIS A 132 -10.28 -8.63 -1.30
N MET A 133 -10.53 -7.34 -1.41
CA MET A 133 -10.27 -6.40 -0.35
C MET A 133 -11.60 -5.85 0.15
N ARG A 134 -11.74 -5.73 1.47
CA ARG A 134 -12.96 -5.21 2.11
C ARG A 134 -12.63 -4.06 3.03
N SER A 135 -13.42 -3.02 2.95
CA SER A 135 -13.37 -1.86 3.83
C SER A 135 -14.75 -1.63 4.47
N SER A 136 -14.91 -0.53 5.20
CA SER A 136 -16.19 -0.12 5.79
C SER A 136 -17.32 -0.01 4.76
N THR A 137 -17.08 0.59 3.61
CA THR A 137 -18.11 0.89 2.60
C THR A 137 -17.98 0.10 1.30
N ALA A 138 -16.84 -0.58 1.07
CA ALA A 138 -16.51 -1.20 -0.21
C ALA A 138 -16.10 -2.67 -0.11
N THR A 139 -16.45 -3.43 -1.15
CA THR A 139 -15.84 -4.71 -1.49
C THR A 139 -15.19 -4.57 -2.86
N ILE A 140 -13.91 -4.95 -2.97
CA ILE A 140 -13.06 -4.74 -4.15
C ILE A 140 -12.50 -6.09 -4.57
N GLY A 141 -12.87 -6.56 -5.76
CA GLY A 141 -12.23 -7.70 -6.41
C GLY A 141 -10.89 -7.28 -7.01
N ILE A 142 -9.82 -8.02 -6.74
CA ILE A 142 -8.46 -7.72 -7.17
C ILE A 142 -8.04 -8.69 -8.27
N ARG A 143 -7.48 -8.16 -9.37
CA ARG A 143 -6.98 -8.95 -10.50
C ARG A 143 -5.55 -8.55 -10.87
N GLY A 144 -4.57 -8.94 -10.02
CA GLY A 144 -3.13 -8.70 -10.27
C GLY A 144 -2.82 -7.20 -10.42
N THR A 145 -2.76 -6.46 -9.33
CA THR A 145 -2.80 -5.00 -9.36
C THR A 145 -2.10 -4.38 -8.16
N GLY A 146 -1.68 -3.12 -8.29
CA GLY A 146 -1.35 -2.22 -7.19
C GLY A 146 -2.57 -1.44 -6.75
N VAL A 147 -2.82 -1.38 -5.46
CA VAL A 147 -3.98 -0.70 -4.87
C VAL A 147 -3.58 0.12 -3.66
N TYR A 148 -4.05 1.37 -3.63
CA TYR A 148 -4.04 2.16 -2.41
C TYR A 148 -5.46 2.41 -1.93
N ILE A 149 -5.71 2.14 -0.64
CA ILE A 149 -7.01 2.28 -0.01
C ILE A 149 -6.91 3.08 1.29
N GLU A 150 -7.89 3.94 1.51
CA GLU A 150 -8.16 4.52 2.84
C GLU A 150 -9.57 4.13 3.26
N SER A 151 -9.68 3.57 4.46
CA SER A 151 -10.95 3.11 5.03
C SER A 151 -11.32 3.97 6.25
N ASP A 152 -12.42 4.67 6.16
CA ASP A 152 -13.10 5.28 7.31
C ASP A 152 -14.59 4.91 7.32
N PRO A 153 -15.33 5.15 8.42
CA PRO A 153 -16.72 4.70 8.53
C PRO A 153 -17.67 5.29 7.47
N GLU A 154 -17.39 6.47 6.98
CA GLU A 154 -18.30 7.18 6.07
C GLU A 154 -17.93 7.02 4.59
N LYS A 155 -16.67 6.70 4.31
CA LYS A 155 -16.18 6.58 2.94
C LYS A 155 -14.95 5.68 2.83
N THR A 156 -14.79 5.10 1.67
CA THR A 156 -13.54 4.46 1.24
C THR A 156 -12.96 5.24 0.08
N TYR A 157 -11.68 5.58 0.17
CA TYR A 157 -10.89 5.99 -0.98
C TYR A 157 -10.24 4.76 -1.61
N LEU A 158 -10.30 4.66 -2.92
CA LEU A 158 -9.64 3.62 -3.70
C LEU A 158 -8.88 4.23 -4.87
N CYS A 159 -7.59 3.97 -4.96
CA CYS A 159 -6.81 4.13 -6.17
C CYS A 159 -6.38 2.76 -6.68
N THR A 160 -6.83 2.37 -7.87
CA THR A 160 -6.23 1.29 -8.63
C THR A 160 -4.99 1.87 -9.29
N CYS A 161 -3.82 1.62 -8.69
CA CYS A 161 -2.57 2.23 -9.16
C CYS A 161 -2.22 1.75 -10.56
N TYR A 162 -2.44 0.48 -10.82
CA TYR A 162 -2.40 -0.19 -12.12
C TYR A 162 -3.19 -1.51 -12.08
N GLY A 163 -3.58 -2.02 -13.23
CA GLY A 163 -4.33 -3.28 -13.37
C GLY A 163 -5.84 -3.11 -13.28
N ILE A 164 -6.52 -4.09 -12.73
CA ILE A 164 -7.99 -4.17 -12.77
C ILE A 164 -8.55 -4.41 -11.37
N THR A 165 -9.53 -3.61 -10.98
CA THR A 165 -10.35 -3.82 -9.77
C THR A 165 -11.83 -3.81 -10.12
N ASP A 166 -12.59 -4.68 -9.44
CA ASP A 166 -14.05 -4.69 -9.49
C ASP A 166 -14.58 -4.11 -8.17
N LEU A 167 -14.96 -2.83 -8.18
CA LEU A 167 -15.45 -2.08 -7.01
C LEU A 167 -16.96 -2.28 -6.83
N SER A 168 -17.41 -2.64 -5.64
CA SER A 168 -18.82 -2.76 -5.29
C SER A 168 -19.15 -2.17 -3.93
N SER A 169 -20.33 -1.56 -3.81
CA SER A 169 -20.81 -0.97 -2.57
C SER A 169 -21.27 -2.03 -1.57
N ASN A 170 -20.92 -1.85 -0.29
CA ASN A 170 -21.47 -2.67 0.78
C ASN A 170 -22.91 -2.28 1.14
N VAL A 171 -23.33 -1.05 0.79
CA VAL A 171 -24.66 -0.51 1.09
C VAL A 171 -25.67 -0.90 0.02
N ASP A 172 -25.31 -0.80 -1.26
CA ASP A 172 -26.15 -1.17 -2.40
C ASP A 172 -25.36 -2.04 -3.38
N LYS A 173 -25.70 -3.33 -3.42
CA LYS A 173 -25.02 -4.32 -4.25
C LYS A 173 -25.17 -4.10 -5.77
N ASN A 174 -26.14 -3.29 -6.19
CA ASN A 174 -26.32 -2.91 -7.59
C ASN A 174 -25.33 -1.82 -8.02
N VAL A 175 -24.72 -1.11 -7.07
CA VAL A 175 -23.71 -0.09 -7.36
C VAL A 175 -22.34 -0.73 -7.44
N GLN A 176 -21.90 -0.92 -8.68
CA GLN A 176 -20.63 -1.57 -9.02
C GLN A 176 -19.94 -0.81 -10.14
N GLU A 177 -18.61 -0.82 -10.15
CA GLU A 177 -17.79 -0.23 -11.21
C GLU A 177 -16.53 -1.07 -11.42
N ARG A 178 -16.26 -1.47 -12.67
CA ARG A 178 -14.95 -2.03 -13.04
C ARG A 178 -14.01 -0.91 -13.38
N ILE A 179 -12.87 -0.88 -12.70
CA ILE A 179 -11.81 0.09 -12.89
C ILE A 179 -10.64 -0.61 -13.57
N VAL A 180 -10.28 -0.14 -14.76
CA VAL A 180 -9.06 -0.51 -15.47
C VAL A 180 -8.16 0.72 -15.45
N SER A 181 -7.01 0.62 -14.84
CA SER A 181 -6.06 1.72 -14.67
C SER A 181 -4.69 1.32 -15.19
N GLU A 182 -4.05 2.21 -15.92
CA GLU A 182 -2.68 2.04 -16.37
C GLU A 182 -1.71 2.65 -15.34
N HIS A 183 -2.01 3.85 -14.85
CA HIS A 183 -1.15 4.58 -13.93
C HIS A 183 -1.95 5.64 -13.14
N HIS A 184 -2.57 5.27 -12.03
CA HIS A 184 -3.31 6.16 -11.09
C HIS A 184 -4.40 7.03 -11.72
N ASP A 185 -4.93 6.68 -12.87
CA ASP A 185 -5.75 7.56 -13.70
C ASP A 185 -7.24 7.64 -13.27
N LYS A 186 -7.71 6.74 -12.41
CA LYS A 186 -9.14 6.65 -12.06
C LYS A 186 -9.43 6.42 -10.56
N PRO A 187 -8.89 7.23 -9.63
CA PRO A 187 -9.22 7.08 -8.22
C PRO A 187 -10.71 7.35 -7.95
N LYS A 188 -11.27 6.70 -6.94
CA LYS A 188 -12.67 6.78 -6.55
C LYS A 188 -12.85 6.97 -5.06
N TYR A 189 -13.92 7.66 -4.70
CA TYR A 189 -14.53 7.54 -3.38
C TYR A 189 -15.76 6.65 -3.46
N LEU A 190 -15.91 5.75 -2.51
CA LEU A 190 -17.14 5.01 -2.26
C LEU A 190 -17.72 5.43 -0.92
N LEU A 191 -18.90 6.00 -0.94
CA LEU A 191 -19.53 6.66 0.19
C LEU A 191 -20.49 5.70 0.91
N ALA A 192 -20.61 5.84 2.26
CA ALA A 192 -21.63 5.15 3.05
C ALA A 192 -23.04 5.68 2.77
N LYS A 193 -23.15 6.94 2.36
CA LYS A 193 -24.41 7.61 2.00
C LYS A 193 -24.27 8.27 0.64
N PRO A 194 -25.33 8.31 -0.18
CA PRO A 194 -25.27 8.98 -1.48
C PRO A 194 -24.82 10.44 -1.37
N SER A 195 -24.01 10.88 -2.33
CA SER A 195 -23.64 12.28 -2.48
C SER A 195 -24.87 13.16 -2.78
N GLN A 196 -24.71 14.47 -2.77
CA GLN A 196 -25.77 15.41 -3.18
C GLN A 196 -26.35 15.12 -4.59
N LYS A 197 -25.60 14.43 -5.45
CA LYS A 197 -26.04 14.00 -6.79
C LYS A 197 -26.61 12.57 -6.81
N GLY A 198 -26.88 11.97 -5.65
CA GLY A 198 -27.45 10.63 -5.52
C GLY A 198 -26.48 9.48 -5.83
N LYS A 199 -25.16 9.73 -5.92
CA LYS A 199 -24.15 8.72 -6.27
C LYS A 199 -23.40 8.22 -5.04
N LEU A 200 -23.21 6.92 -4.94
CA LEU A 200 -22.33 6.28 -3.94
C LEU A 200 -20.88 6.25 -4.41
N ILE A 201 -20.61 6.04 -5.71
CA ILE A 201 -19.27 6.08 -6.30
C ILE A 201 -19.06 7.44 -6.95
N THR A 202 -17.99 8.13 -6.59
CA THR A 202 -17.61 9.43 -7.13
C THR A 202 -16.12 9.46 -7.51
N PRO A 203 -15.72 10.26 -8.51
CA PRO A 203 -14.31 10.48 -8.82
C PRO A 203 -13.57 11.05 -7.61
N ALA A 204 -12.29 10.68 -7.49
CA ALA A 204 -11.38 11.19 -6.49
C ALA A 204 -10.06 11.65 -7.15
N PRO A 205 -9.31 12.55 -6.54
CA PRO A 205 -7.93 12.84 -6.95
C PRO A 205 -6.98 11.74 -6.48
N MET A 206 -5.81 11.62 -7.11
CA MET A 206 -4.72 10.82 -6.55
C MET A 206 -4.19 11.48 -5.28
N ILE A 207 -4.06 10.72 -4.20
CA ILE A 207 -3.59 11.21 -2.90
C ILE A 207 -2.72 10.16 -2.19
N ASN A 208 -1.83 10.64 -1.33
CA ASN A 208 -1.20 9.90 -0.24
C ASN A 208 -0.33 8.66 -0.59
N HIS A 209 0.04 8.45 -1.85
CA HIS A 209 0.96 7.38 -2.23
C HIS A 209 1.76 7.79 -3.47
N THR A 210 2.86 7.08 -3.75
CA THR A 210 3.81 7.41 -4.81
C THR A 210 4.26 6.17 -5.58
N ASP A 211 4.77 6.38 -6.80
CA ASP A 211 5.38 5.31 -7.62
C ASP A 211 6.59 4.68 -6.94
N MET A 212 7.33 5.47 -6.15
CA MET A 212 8.48 4.98 -5.42
C MET A 212 8.08 3.96 -4.34
N GLU A 213 6.96 4.22 -3.63
CA GLU A 213 6.43 3.27 -2.66
C GLU A 213 5.94 1.99 -3.34
N LEU A 214 5.30 2.10 -4.51
CA LEU A 214 4.92 0.93 -5.31
C LEU A 214 6.14 0.13 -5.77
N THR A 215 7.16 0.81 -6.30
CA THR A 215 8.42 0.18 -6.70
C THR A 215 9.06 -0.56 -5.52
N LEU A 216 9.14 0.10 -4.35
CA LEU A 216 9.68 -0.55 -3.15
C LEU A 216 8.98 -1.87 -2.85
N ILE A 217 7.65 -1.88 -2.77
CA ILE A 217 6.93 -3.08 -2.37
C ILE A 217 6.85 -4.15 -3.48
N GLU A 218 6.94 -3.76 -4.77
CA GLU A 218 7.11 -4.72 -5.85
C GLU A 218 8.49 -5.40 -5.82
N GLU A 219 9.55 -4.65 -5.58
CA GLU A 219 10.92 -5.17 -5.40
C GLU A 219 11.01 -6.20 -4.24
N LEU A 220 10.28 -5.97 -3.14
CA LEU A 220 10.27 -6.90 -2.00
C LEU A 220 9.69 -8.27 -2.33
N VAL A 221 8.92 -8.39 -3.39
CA VAL A 221 8.32 -9.64 -3.88
C VAL A 221 8.89 -10.06 -5.24
N GLY A 222 10.02 -9.45 -5.64
CA GLY A 222 10.79 -9.80 -6.84
C GLY A 222 10.08 -9.43 -8.14
N ARG A 223 9.32 -8.37 -8.16
CA ARG A 223 8.62 -7.84 -9.34
C ARG A 223 8.99 -6.38 -9.58
N GLU A 224 8.66 -5.90 -10.78
CA GLU A 224 8.75 -4.49 -11.18
C GLU A 224 7.33 -3.94 -11.45
N PRO A 225 7.07 -2.66 -11.14
CA PRO A 225 5.81 -2.04 -11.50
C PRO A 225 5.70 -1.92 -13.03
N PRO A 226 4.48 -2.07 -13.61
CA PRO A 226 4.30 -2.13 -15.07
C PRO A 226 4.55 -0.80 -15.78
N PHE A 227 4.64 0.31 -15.06
CA PHE A 227 4.83 1.64 -15.65
C PHE A 227 6.30 2.04 -15.82
N GLY A 228 7.27 1.20 -15.45
CA GLY A 228 8.70 1.45 -15.64
C GLY A 228 9.23 2.74 -14.98
N LEU A 229 10.52 2.80 -14.70
CA LEU A 229 11.17 4.02 -14.17
C LEU A 229 11.65 4.97 -15.29
N GLU A 230 11.54 4.57 -16.56
CA GLU A 230 12.10 5.29 -17.70
C GLU A 230 11.40 6.62 -18.05
N GLY A 231 10.17 6.85 -17.56
CA GLY A 231 9.37 8.05 -17.81
C GLY A 231 9.57 9.20 -16.83
N GLY A 232 10.48 9.06 -15.87
CA GLY A 232 10.57 9.96 -14.71
C GLY A 232 9.51 9.63 -13.65
N LEU A 233 9.91 9.71 -12.41
CA LEU A 233 9.03 9.50 -11.26
C LEU A 233 7.76 10.34 -11.41
N TYR A 234 6.60 9.70 -11.46
CA TYR A 234 5.32 10.41 -11.51
C TYR A 234 5.24 11.34 -10.29
N LYS A 235 5.31 12.62 -10.57
CA LYS A 235 5.08 13.68 -9.60
C LYS A 235 3.60 14.01 -9.64
N GLY A 236 2.78 13.16 -9.09
CA GLY A 236 1.39 13.52 -8.82
C GLY A 236 1.34 14.84 -8.06
N PRO A 237 0.31 15.67 -8.22
CA PRO A 237 0.18 16.90 -7.47
C PRO A 237 0.27 16.56 -5.99
N ARG A 238 1.32 17.05 -5.33
CA ARG A 238 1.41 17.01 -3.89
C ARG A 238 0.25 17.84 -3.36
N ARG A 239 -0.60 17.25 -2.58
CA ARG A 239 -1.50 18.03 -1.74
C ARG A 239 -0.73 18.36 -0.48
N ASP A 240 -0.61 19.64 -0.23
CA ASP A 240 -0.25 20.15 1.08
C ASP A 240 -1.31 19.61 2.06
N TYR A 241 -0.86 18.98 3.11
CA TYR A 241 -1.69 18.43 4.19
C TYR A 241 -1.84 19.45 5.29
#